data_daaa5a80a2a06402c6098f7744b32531
#
_entry.id   daaa5a80a2a06402c6098f7744b32531
#
_cell.length_a   1.000
_cell.length_b   1.000
_cell.length_c   1.000
_cell.angle_alpha   90.00
_cell.angle_beta   90.00
_cell.angle_gamma   90.00
#
_symmetry.space_group_name_H-M   'P 1'
#
loop_
_entity.id
_entity.type
_entity.pdbx_description
1 polymer ?
#
loop_
_entity_poly.entity_id
_entity_poly.type
_entity_poly.pdbx_seq_one_letter_code
_entity_poly.pdbx_strand_id
1 'polypeptide(L)'
;MSVTAALVKELREKSGAGMMDCKKALAETDGDMEAAIDWLRTKGLATAAKKSGRVASEGLVAFAVDGTKGAVIELNAETDFVARNTEFQEFASTLAGLALAAGDLNALTAADYPDTGRNVAEELTHKIATIGENMSLRRMAAVSVGSGAVVSYMHNATAAGLGRIGVLVALESGAGADVLEPLGKQIAMHIAATAPASLSVDDLDKDMVQRERDVLIEQAKASGKPQEIAEKMVEGRMKKYYKEVVLLEQVSVIDGETQISDVVAKAGKDAGAEIALTGFVRFNLGEGIEKEETDFAAEVAAQLS
;
A
#
# COMPACT_ATOMS: atom_id res chain seq x y z
N MET A 1 31.03 35.60 6.11
CA MET A 1 31.27 35.60 4.62
C MET A 1 30.02 36.06 3.90
N SER A 2 30.14 36.74 2.73
CA SER A 2 28.94 37.09 1.98
C SER A 2 28.33 35.87 1.31
N VAL A 3 27.02 35.66 1.47
CA VAL A 3 26.27 34.59 0.82
C VAL A 3 26.25 34.83 -0.70
N THR A 4 26.98 34.02 -1.45
CA THR A 4 27.07 34.11 -2.91
C THR A 4 26.06 33.18 -3.58
N ALA A 5 25.67 33.51 -4.83
CA ALA A 5 24.79 32.65 -5.62
C ALA A 5 25.39 31.26 -5.87
N ALA A 6 26.71 31.13 -5.92
CA ALA A 6 27.42 29.85 -6.06
C ALA A 6 27.25 28.97 -4.82
N LEU A 7 27.43 29.54 -3.61
CA LEU A 7 27.20 28.81 -2.35
C LEU A 7 25.74 28.36 -2.19
N VAL A 8 24.78 29.22 -2.59
CA VAL A 8 23.36 28.87 -2.56
C VAL A 8 23.06 27.70 -3.50
N LYS A 9 23.63 27.72 -4.71
CA LYS A 9 23.48 26.63 -5.68
C LYS A 9 24.09 25.33 -5.15
N GLU A 10 25.30 25.39 -4.62
CA GLU A 10 25.97 24.23 -4.03
C GLU A 10 25.19 23.62 -2.86
N LEU A 11 24.71 24.45 -1.91
CA LEU A 11 23.88 23.99 -0.80
C LEU A 11 22.57 23.35 -1.28
N ARG A 12 21.95 23.93 -2.33
CA ARG A 12 20.75 23.36 -2.94
C ARG A 12 21.00 21.99 -3.57
N GLU A 13 22.11 21.81 -4.28
CA GLU A 13 22.50 20.53 -4.88
C GLU A 13 22.76 19.45 -3.82
N LYS A 14 23.36 19.84 -2.68
CA LYS A 14 23.64 18.93 -1.56
C LYS A 14 22.43 18.59 -0.70
N SER A 15 21.53 19.56 -0.49
CA SER A 15 20.43 19.43 0.48
C SER A 15 19.06 19.16 -0.17
N GLY A 16 18.89 19.37 -1.47
CA GLY A 16 17.59 19.33 -2.14
C GLY A 16 16.62 20.44 -1.72
N ALA A 17 16.99 21.30 -0.77
CA ALA A 17 16.10 22.32 -0.21
C ALA A 17 15.85 23.46 -1.23
N GLY A 18 14.76 24.22 -1.02
CA GLY A 18 14.40 25.36 -1.84
C GLY A 18 15.48 26.47 -1.82
N MET A 19 15.65 27.21 -2.93
CA MET A 19 16.67 28.25 -3.08
C MET A 19 16.62 29.31 -1.98
N MET A 20 15.41 29.71 -1.56
CA MET A 20 15.24 30.72 -0.51
C MET A 20 15.63 30.19 0.87
N ASP A 21 15.38 28.90 1.13
CA ASP A 21 15.77 28.24 2.37
C ASP A 21 17.28 28.06 2.44
N CYS A 22 17.92 27.67 1.35
CA CYS A 22 19.39 27.59 1.27
C CYS A 22 20.04 28.97 1.48
N LYS A 23 19.49 30.03 0.87
CA LYS A 23 19.98 31.40 1.08
C LYS A 23 19.84 31.83 2.56
N LYS A 24 18.70 31.51 3.18
CA LYS A 24 18.45 31.83 4.58
C LYS A 24 19.38 31.04 5.50
N ALA A 25 19.53 29.73 5.27
CA ALA A 25 20.44 28.89 6.05
C ALA A 25 21.88 29.42 6.03
N LEU A 26 22.41 29.73 4.86
CA LEU A 26 23.74 30.30 4.70
C LEU A 26 23.87 31.69 5.37
N ALA A 27 22.82 32.48 5.39
CA ALA A 27 22.83 33.77 6.11
C ALA A 27 22.86 33.60 7.63
N GLU A 28 22.11 32.66 8.17
CA GLU A 28 22.05 32.34 9.61
C GLU A 28 23.31 31.63 10.12
N THR A 29 24.12 31.06 9.20
CA THR A 29 25.34 30.32 9.53
C THR A 29 26.61 30.97 9.00
N ASP A 30 26.56 32.26 8.68
CA ASP A 30 27.71 33.06 8.17
C ASP A 30 28.42 32.43 6.96
N GLY A 31 27.69 31.67 6.13
CA GLY A 31 28.18 30.99 4.94
C GLY A 31 28.88 29.66 5.20
N ASP A 32 28.80 29.12 6.43
CA ASP A 32 29.28 27.78 6.75
C ASP A 32 28.33 26.74 6.15
N MET A 33 28.87 25.86 5.29
CA MET A 33 28.09 24.88 4.53
C MET A 33 27.54 23.76 5.41
N GLU A 34 28.34 23.23 6.35
CA GLU A 34 27.93 22.14 7.23
C GLU A 34 26.88 22.64 8.24
N ALA A 35 27.13 23.77 8.87
CA ALA A 35 26.16 24.40 9.75
C ALA A 35 24.83 24.75 9.02
N ALA A 36 24.91 25.14 7.73
CA ALA A 36 23.71 25.40 6.93
C ALA A 36 22.92 24.14 6.62
N ILE A 37 23.56 22.99 6.39
CA ILE A 37 22.91 21.69 6.24
C ILE A 37 22.19 21.29 7.54
N ASP A 38 22.85 21.43 8.70
CA ASP A 38 22.24 21.13 10.00
C ASP A 38 21.07 22.05 10.31
N TRP A 39 21.18 23.34 9.96
CA TRP A 39 20.09 24.29 10.08
C TRP A 39 18.89 23.90 9.24
N LEU A 40 19.12 23.50 7.97
CA LEU A 40 18.07 23.01 7.08
C LEU A 40 17.42 21.73 7.60
N ARG A 41 18.20 20.80 8.14
CA ARG A 41 17.70 19.57 8.78
C ARG A 41 16.78 19.90 9.97
N THR A 42 17.20 20.79 10.85
CA THR A 42 16.39 21.23 12.01
C THR A 42 15.10 21.91 11.55
N LYS A 43 15.18 22.78 10.55
CA LYS A 43 14.01 23.42 9.94
C LYS A 43 13.08 22.41 9.27
N GLY A 44 13.63 21.39 8.61
CA GLY A 44 12.89 20.31 7.99
C GLY A 44 12.06 19.51 9.01
N LEU A 45 12.64 19.15 10.15
CA LEU A 45 11.95 18.52 11.28
C LEU A 45 10.78 19.39 11.79
N ALA A 46 10.99 20.68 11.97
CA ALA A 46 9.94 21.61 12.41
C ALA A 46 8.81 21.74 11.37
N THR A 47 9.16 21.72 10.07
CA THR A 47 8.19 21.78 8.97
C THR A 47 7.36 20.50 8.90
N ALA A 48 7.99 19.33 9.01
CA ALA A 48 7.32 18.04 9.05
C ALA A 48 6.35 17.95 10.24
N ALA A 49 6.81 18.35 11.44
CA ALA A 49 5.97 18.38 12.64
C ALA A 49 4.72 19.28 12.48
N LYS A 50 4.85 20.43 11.82
CA LYS A 50 3.69 21.32 11.55
C LYS A 50 2.68 20.72 10.58
N LYS A 51 3.12 19.83 9.69
CA LYS A 51 2.29 19.21 8.65
C LYS A 51 1.68 17.89 9.10
N SER A 52 2.21 17.24 10.12
CA SER A 52 1.82 15.89 10.57
C SER A 52 0.33 15.73 10.91
N GLY A 53 -0.37 16.82 11.25
CA GLY A 53 -1.81 16.82 11.50
C GLY A 53 -2.70 16.90 10.24
N ARG A 54 -2.11 17.07 9.04
CA ARG A 54 -2.89 17.15 7.81
C ARG A 54 -3.20 15.76 7.28
N VAL A 55 -4.42 15.58 6.77
CA VAL A 55 -4.84 14.28 6.20
C VAL A 55 -4.04 14.00 4.93
N ALA A 56 -3.38 12.85 4.89
CA ALA A 56 -2.66 12.35 3.74
C ALA A 56 -3.32 11.03 3.29
N SER A 57 -4.25 11.10 2.35
CA SER A 57 -5.04 9.96 1.86
C SER A 57 -4.81 9.65 0.38
N GLU A 58 -4.10 10.53 -0.33
CA GLU A 58 -3.59 10.31 -1.67
C GLU A 58 -2.16 9.74 -1.62
N GLY A 59 -1.46 9.63 -2.73
CA GLY A 59 -0.11 9.07 -2.81
C GLY A 59 -0.03 7.85 -3.71
N LEU A 60 0.75 6.83 -3.32
CA LEU A 60 1.00 5.62 -4.10
C LEU A 60 1.05 4.36 -3.24
N VAL A 61 0.53 3.28 -3.81
CA VAL A 61 0.92 1.92 -3.46
C VAL A 61 2.09 1.55 -4.37
N ALA A 62 3.15 0.97 -3.79
CA ALA A 62 4.31 0.49 -4.52
C ALA A 62 4.64 -0.94 -4.12
N PHE A 63 5.10 -1.75 -5.05
CA PHE A 63 5.58 -3.09 -4.75
C PHE A 63 6.94 -3.38 -5.41
N ALA A 64 7.66 -4.33 -4.83
CA ALA A 64 8.80 -4.98 -5.43
C ALA A 64 8.67 -6.49 -5.30
N VAL A 65 9.17 -7.23 -6.30
CA VAL A 65 9.17 -8.69 -6.33
C VAL A 65 10.54 -9.18 -6.75
N ASP A 66 11.03 -10.20 -6.07
CA ASP A 66 12.28 -10.91 -6.37
C ASP A 66 12.03 -12.42 -6.29
N GLY A 67 11.62 -13.01 -7.42
CA GLY A 67 11.35 -14.44 -7.56
C GLY A 67 10.29 -14.95 -6.57
N THR A 68 10.75 -15.52 -5.46
CA THR A 68 9.89 -16.12 -4.42
C THR A 68 9.50 -15.16 -3.30
N LYS A 69 9.87 -13.89 -3.40
CA LYS A 69 9.57 -12.87 -2.39
C LYS A 69 8.89 -11.67 -3.03
N GLY A 70 7.97 -11.06 -2.32
CA GLY A 70 7.35 -9.80 -2.72
C GLY A 70 7.02 -8.95 -1.50
N ALA A 71 7.15 -7.64 -1.66
CA ALA A 71 6.75 -6.66 -0.67
C ALA A 71 5.93 -5.54 -1.31
N VAL A 72 4.97 -5.02 -0.58
CA VAL A 72 4.12 -3.90 -0.97
C VAL A 72 4.07 -2.87 0.16
N ILE A 73 4.13 -1.61 -0.21
CA ILE A 73 4.01 -0.48 0.72
C ILE A 73 2.88 0.46 0.30
N GLU A 74 2.37 1.24 1.24
CA GLU A 74 1.52 2.39 0.99
C GLU A 74 2.22 3.64 1.51
N LEU A 75 2.54 4.55 0.58
CA LEU A 75 3.13 5.86 0.85
C LEU A 75 2.09 6.93 0.53
N ASN A 76 1.57 7.56 1.58
CA ASN A 76 0.53 8.58 1.46
C ASN A 76 1.11 9.99 1.35
N ALA A 77 0.35 10.88 0.67
CA ALA A 77 0.56 12.31 0.55
C ALA A 77 -0.77 13.05 0.64
N GLU A 78 -0.76 14.38 0.75
CA GLU A 78 -1.99 15.19 0.84
C GLU A 78 -2.75 15.20 -0.49
N THR A 79 -2.04 15.28 -1.63
CA THR A 79 -2.65 15.45 -2.96
C THR A 79 -2.20 14.39 -3.97
N ASP A 80 -3.01 14.19 -5.01
CA ASP A 80 -2.68 13.33 -6.15
C ASP A 80 -1.61 13.92 -7.08
N PHE A 81 -1.34 15.23 -6.99
CA PHE A 81 -0.26 15.88 -7.75
C PHE A 81 1.11 15.34 -7.34
N VAL A 82 1.30 15.11 -6.03
CA VAL A 82 2.55 14.53 -5.50
C VAL A 82 2.76 13.12 -6.02
N ALA A 83 1.71 12.32 -6.18
CA ALA A 83 1.81 10.98 -6.76
C ALA A 83 2.37 10.95 -8.20
N ARG A 84 2.31 12.08 -8.92
CA ARG A 84 2.87 12.25 -10.27
C ARG A 84 4.29 12.85 -10.27
N ASN A 85 4.77 13.29 -9.13
CA ASN A 85 6.12 13.84 -8.98
C ASN A 85 7.15 12.71 -9.08
N THR A 86 8.14 12.86 -9.95
CA THR A 86 9.19 11.87 -10.18
C THR A 86 9.97 11.53 -8.90
N GLU A 87 10.31 12.55 -8.11
CA GLU A 87 11.04 12.37 -6.85
C GLU A 87 10.24 11.53 -5.83
N PHE A 88 8.91 11.72 -5.76
CA PHE A 88 8.04 10.92 -4.92
C PHE A 88 7.91 9.48 -5.43
N GLN A 89 7.82 9.29 -6.74
CA GLN A 89 7.77 7.97 -7.37
C GLN A 89 9.05 7.17 -7.13
N GLU A 90 10.22 7.82 -7.30
CA GLU A 90 11.52 7.22 -7.01
C GLU A 90 11.65 6.84 -5.53
N PHE A 91 11.18 7.72 -4.64
CA PHE A 91 11.14 7.42 -3.21
C PHE A 91 10.26 6.20 -2.90
N ALA A 92 9.03 6.14 -3.44
CA ALA A 92 8.14 5.00 -3.26
C ALA A 92 8.72 3.69 -3.81
N SER A 93 9.36 3.73 -4.99
CA SER A 93 10.02 2.56 -5.59
C SER A 93 11.19 2.06 -4.76
N THR A 94 12.02 2.97 -4.24
CA THR A 94 13.14 2.64 -3.35
C THR A 94 12.66 1.99 -2.07
N LEU A 95 11.60 2.55 -1.45
CA LEU A 95 10.99 1.98 -0.25
C LEU A 95 10.44 0.57 -0.49
N ALA A 96 9.78 0.33 -1.63
CA ALA A 96 9.30 -0.99 -1.99
C ALA A 96 10.45 -2.00 -2.15
N GLY A 97 11.57 -1.58 -2.75
CA GLY A 97 12.79 -2.40 -2.84
C GLY A 97 13.38 -2.74 -1.48
N LEU A 98 13.49 -1.77 -0.57
CA LEU A 98 13.98 -1.97 0.79
C LEU A 98 13.04 -2.88 1.60
N ALA A 99 11.74 -2.81 1.35
CA ALA A 99 10.74 -3.62 2.04
C ALA A 99 10.91 -5.14 1.80
N LEU A 100 11.53 -5.57 0.69
CA LEU A 100 11.83 -7.00 0.44
C LEU A 100 12.72 -7.64 1.52
N ALA A 101 13.56 -6.85 2.17
CA ALA A 101 14.50 -7.32 3.19
C ALA A 101 14.08 -6.92 4.61
N ALA A 102 13.15 -5.97 4.76
CA ALA A 102 12.89 -5.32 6.05
C ALA A 102 12.07 -6.18 7.03
N GLY A 103 11.24 -7.10 6.56
CA GLY A 103 10.40 -7.94 7.40
C GLY A 103 9.15 -7.24 7.96
N ASP A 104 9.27 -6.04 8.49
CA ASP A 104 8.15 -5.24 9.01
C ASP A 104 8.36 -3.72 8.79
N LEU A 105 7.31 -2.93 9.08
CA LEU A 105 7.33 -1.47 8.90
C LEU A 105 8.36 -0.77 9.79
N ASN A 106 8.59 -1.26 11.00
CA ASN A 106 9.56 -0.64 11.92
C ASN A 106 10.98 -0.87 11.42
N ALA A 107 11.28 -2.08 10.97
CA ALA A 107 12.56 -2.40 10.35
C ALA A 107 12.78 -1.60 9.06
N LEU A 108 11.73 -1.43 8.23
CA LEU A 108 11.80 -0.59 7.03
C LEU A 108 12.09 0.87 7.36
N THR A 109 11.40 1.45 8.34
CA THR A 109 11.61 2.85 8.74
C THR A 109 12.99 3.11 9.32
N ALA A 110 13.59 2.12 9.95
CA ALA A 110 14.95 2.19 10.52
C ALA A 110 16.06 1.87 9.51
N ALA A 111 15.72 1.28 8.34
CA ALA A 111 16.70 0.89 7.34
C ALA A 111 17.42 2.10 6.73
N ASP A 112 18.69 1.92 6.36
CA ASP A 112 19.46 2.93 5.66
C ASP A 112 18.85 3.22 4.29
N TYR A 113 18.62 4.50 4.00
CA TYR A 113 18.19 4.93 2.66
C TYR A 113 19.42 5.13 1.76
N PRO A 114 19.42 4.56 0.55
CA PRO A 114 20.61 4.60 -0.33
C PRO A 114 21.09 6.03 -0.62
N ASP A 115 22.42 6.18 -0.68
CA ASP A 115 23.14 7.37 -1.16
C ASP A 115 22.88 8.68 -0.39
N THR A 116 22.21 8.66 0.77
CA THR A 116 21.86 9.88 1.49
C THR A 116 22.50 10.00 2.87
N GLY A 117 23.00 8.90 3.42
CA GLY A 117 23.48 8.81 4.81
C GLY A 117 22.37 8.98 5.85
N ARG A 118 21.11 8.90 5.45
CA ARG A 118 19.91 8.94 6.29
C ARG A 118 19.24 7.58 6.32
N ASN A 119 18.49 7.31 7.39
CA ASN A 119 17.54 6.19 7.37
C ASN A 119 16.22 6.61 6.68
N VAL A 120 15.32 5.65 6.45
CA VAL A 120 14.04 5.89 5.78
C VAL A 120 13.18 6.94 6.50
N ALA A 121 13.13 6.93 7.84
CA ALA A 121 12.35 7.92 8.61
C ALA A 121 12.91 9.35 8.44
N GLU A 122 14.23 9.49 8.44
CA GLU A 122 14.90 10.77 8.20
C GLU A 122 14.72 11.25 6.75
N GLU A 123 14.78 10.32 5.78
CA GLU A 123 14.53 10.64 4.38
C GLU A 123 13.08 11.06 4.15
N LEU A 124 12.10 10.38 4.74
CA LEU A 124 10.69 10.77 4.70
C LEU A 124 10.49 12.20 5.24
N THR A 125 11.12 12.51 6.38
CA THR A 125 11.11 13.88 6.95
C THR A 125 11.69 14.91 5.99
N HIS A 126 12.78 14.55 5.32
CA HIS A 126 13.41 15.38 4.30
C HIS A 126 12.49 15.61 3.10
N LYS A 127 11.82 14.57 2.60
CA LYS A 127 10.84 14.68 1.51
C LYS A 127 9.63 15.55 1.88
N ILE A 128 9.11 15.46 3.11
CA ILE A 128 8.05 16.36 3.61
C ILE A 128 8.50 17.81 3.57
N ALA A 129 9.75 18.09 3.92
CA ALA A 129 10.30 19.45 3.92
C ALA A 129 10.52 20.00 2.50
N THR A 130 11.00 19.16 1.56
CA THR A 130 11.37 19.57 0.19
C THR A 130 10.19 19.61 -0.76
N ILE A 131 9.32 18.61 -0.74
CA ILE A 131 8.11 18.53 -1.57
C ILE A 131 7.02 19.46 -1.02
N GLY A 132 6.95 19.61 0.31
CA GLY A 132 6.08 20.60 0.94
C GLY A 132 4.70 20.08 1.32
N GLU A 133 4.45 18.77 1.31
CA GLU A 133 3.22 18.13 1.77
C GLU A 133 3.48 17.19 2.95
N ASN A 134 2.44 16.92 3.75
CA ASN A 134 2.47 15.81 4.71
C ASN A 134 2.57 14.50 3.98
N MET A 135 3.42 13.60 4.46
CA MET A 135 3.60 12.25 3.90
C MET A 135 3.70 11.23 5.01
N SER A 136 3.25 10.01 4.73
CA SER A 136 3.32 8.90 5.67
C SER A 136 3.61 7.60 4.95
N LEU A 137 4.65 6.89 5.39
CA LEU A 137 4.81 5.47 5.08
C LEU A 137 3.89 4.70 6.03
N ARG A 138 2.66 4.47 5.56
CA ARG A 138 1.53 4.06 6.40
C ARG A 138 1.57 2.58 6.78
N ARG A 139 1.83 1.73 5.81
CA ARG A 139 1.81 0.27 5.99
C ARG A 139 2.71 -0.42 4.98
N MET A 140 3.15 -1.60 5.34
CA MET A 140 3.81 -2.54 4.45
C MET A 140 3.31 -3.96 4.74
N ALA A 141 3.44 -4.81 3.74
CA ALA A 141 3.29 -6.25 3.90
C ALA A 141 4.25 -6.97 2.95
N ALA A 142 4.64 -8.18 3.33
CA ALA A 142 5.48 -9.02 2.51
C ALA A 142 4.90 -10.44 2.45
N VAL A 143 5.13 -11.12 1.34
CA VAL A 143 4.82 -12.54 1.16
C VAL A 143 6.02 -13.25 0.57
N SER A 144 6.17 -14.54 0.89
CA SER A 144 7.22 -15.36 0.31
C SER A 144 6.79 -16.82 0.23
N VAL A 145 7.39 -17.56 -0.68
CA VAL A 145 7.25 -19.01 -0.82
C VAL A 145 8.61 -19.68 -0.78
N GLY A 146 8.64 -20.95 -0.39
CA GLY A 146 9.88 -21.74 -0.38
C GLY A 146 10.35 -22.10 -1.78
N SER A 147 9.42 -22.42 -2.65
CA SER A 147 9.61 -22.68 -4.08
C SER A 147 8.40 -22.16 -4.86
N GLY A 148 8.58 -21.74 -6.10
CA GLY A 148 7.50 -21.19 -6.91
C GLY A 148 7.70 -19.72 -7.24
N ALA A 149 6.65 -18.91 -7.14
CA ALA A 149 6.71 -17.50 -7.49
C ALA A 149 5.79 -16.62 -6.62
N VAL A 150 6.24 -15.40 -6.36
CA VAL A 150 5.36 -14.31 -5.97
C VAL A 150 5.07 -13.47 -7.21
N VAL A 151 3.79 -13.30 -7.53
CA VAL A 151 3.33 -12.57 -8.71
C VAL A 151 2.62 -11.29 -8.27
N SER A 152 2.96 -10.19 -8.93
CA SER A 152 2.40 -8.88 -8.62
C SER A 152 1.48 -8.35 -9.71
N TYR A 153 0.52 -7.52 -9.29
CA TYR A 153 -0.36 -6.78 -10.20
C TYR A 153 -0.63 -5.38 -9.65
N MET A 154 -0.52 -4.38 -10.51
CA MET A 154 -0.89 -3.00 -10.19
C MET A 154 -2.11 -2.59 -11.01
N HIS A 155 -3.21 -2.29 -10.31
CA HIS A 155 -4.39 -1.72 -10.94
C HIS A 155 -4.35 -0.20 -10.85
N ASN A 156 -4.76 0.50 -11.92
CA ASN A 156 -4.62 1.95 -12.07
C ASN A 156 -3.16 2.39 -11.86
N ALA A 157 -2.25 1.76 -12.61
CA ALA A 157 -0.83 2.05 -12.57
C ALA A 157 -0.54 3.50 -12.99
N THR A 158 0.27 4.20 -12.19
CA THR A 158 0.84 5.51 -12.51
C THR A 158 2.19 5.35 -13.22
N ALA A 159 2.98 4.37 -12.78
CA ALA A 159 4.24 3.95 -13.37
C ALA A 159 4.46 2.45 -13.10
N ALA A 160 5.57 1.88 -13.57
CA ALA A 160 5.90 0.49 -13.32
C ALA A 160 6.00 0.20 -11.81
N GLY A 161 5.19 -0.72 -11.29
CA GLY A 161 5.15 -1.08 -9.87
C GLY A 161 4.50 -0.04 -8.94
N LEU A 162 3.97 1.06 -9.49
CA LEU A 162 3.38 2.16 -8.74
C LEU A 162 1.94 2.43 -9.20
N GLY A 163 1.02 2.61 -8.28
CA GLY A 163 -0.38 2.90 -8.61
C GLY A 163 -1.30 3.00 -7.41
N ARG A 164 -2.58 2.68 -7.61
CA ARG A 164 -3.60 2.83 -6.55
C ARG A 164 -3.94 1.54 -5.83
N ILE A 165 -3.96 0.40 -6.55
CA ILE A 165 -4.23 -0.91 -5.94
C ILE A 165 -3.09 -1.84 -6.31
N GLY A 166 -2.30 -2.24 -5.32
CA GLY A 166 -1.23 -3.20 -5.46
C GLY A 166 -1.64 -4.56 -4.87
N VAL A 167 -1.39 -5.62 -5.64
CA VAL A 167 -1.68 -7.00 -5.23
C VAL A 167 -0.43 -7.84 -5.38
N LEU A 168 -0.15 -8.67 -4.38
CA LEU A 168 0.84 -9.74 -4.40
C LEU A 168 0.12 -11.08 -4.21
N VAL A 169 0.49 -12.07 -5.00
CA VAL A 169 -0.03 -13.46 -4.92
C VAL A 169 1.14 -14.41 -4.76
N ALA A 170 1.09 -15.25 -3.74
CA ALA A 170 2.12 -16.24 -3.42
C ALA A 170 1.67 -17.63 -3.91
N LEU A 171 2.39 -18.19 -4.88
CA LEU A 171 2.14 -19.51 -5.47
C LEU A 171 3.31 -20.43 -5.14
N GLU A 172 3.07 -21.43 -4.29
CA GLU A 172 4.06 -22.47 -4.00
C GLU A 172 3.91 -23.63 -4.97
N SER A 173 4.97 -23.97 -5.69
CA SER A 173 4.97 -25.03 -6.71
C SER A 173 6.36 -25.36 -7.19
N GLY A 174 6.50 -26.55 -7.78
CA GLY A 174 7.64 -26.91 -8.63
C GLY A 174 7.46 -26.56 -10.11
N ALA A 175 6.33 -25.93 -10.50
CA ALA A 175 6.08 -25.52 -11.89
C ALA A 175 6.95 -24.31 -12.29
N GLY A 176 7.19 -24.15 -13.59
CA GLY A 176 7.97 -23.04 -14.13
C GLY A 176 7.24 -21.69 -14.09
N ALA A 177 8.02 -20.62 -14.27
CA ALA A 177 7.47 -19.25 -14.29
C ALA A 177 6.46 -19.02 -15.43
N ASP A 178 6.62 -19.72 -16.56
CA ASP A 178 5.70 -19.68 -17.70
C ASP A 178 4.28 -20.13 -17.36
N VAL A 179 4.11 -20.94 -16.30
CA VAL A 179 2.81 -21.35 -15.75
C VAL A 179 2.39 -20.42 -14.61
N LEU A 180 3.30 -20.13 -13.67
CA LEU A 180 2.96 -19.44 -12.44
C LEU A 180 2.68 -17.94 -12.63
N GLU A 181 3.41 -17.26 -13.52
CA GLU A 181 3.20 -15.83 -13.77
C GLU A 181 1.81 -15.51 -14.39
N PRO A 182 1.35 -16.18 -15.46
CA PRO A 182 0.02 -15.95 -15.99
C PRO A 182 -1.09 -16.28 -14.98
N LEU A 183 -0.96 -17.40 -14.24
CA LEU A 183 -1.92 -17.81 -13.22
C LEU A 183 -1.97 -16.78 -12.07
N GLY A 184 -0.82 -16.42 -11.53
CA GLY A 184 -0.74 -15.44 -10.44
C GLY A 184 -1.29 -14.07 -10.85
N LYS A 185 -1.03 -13.63 -12.09
CA LYS A 185 -1.57 -12.38 -12.62
C LYS A 185 -3.09 -12.41 -12.77
N GLN A 186 -3.64 -13.53 -13.23
CA GLN A 186 -5.10 -13.74 -13.33
C GLN A 186 -5.75 -13.64 -11.93
N ILE A 187 -5.18 -14.33 -10.94
CA ILE A 187 -5.66 -14.31 -9.55
C ILE A 187 -5.50 -12.90 -8.95
N ALA A 188 -4.37 -12.23 -9.18
CA ALA A 188 -4.14 -10.88 -8.68
C ALA A 188 -5.12 -9.85 -9.27
N MET A 189 -5.49 -9.95 -10.53
CA MET A 189 -6.54 -9.12 -11.14
C MET A 189 -7.90 -9.37 -10.49
N HIS A 190 -8.23 -10.64 -10.22
CA HIS A 190 -9.44 -11.01 -9.49
C HIS A 190 -9.46 -10.39 -8.08
N ILE A 191 -8.37 -10.53 -7.31
CA ILE A 191 -8.22 -9.95 -5.96
C ILE A 191 -8.36 -8.43 -5.99
N ALA A 192 -7.77 -7.76 -6.98
CA ALA A 192 -7.89 -6.30 -7.12
C ALA A 192 -9.36 -5.87 -7.27
N ALA A 193 -10.15 -6.64 -8.02
CA ALA A 193 -11.56 -6.35 -8.33
C ALA A 193 -12.51 -6.72 -7.18
N THR A 194 -12.29 -7.85 -6.50
CA THR A 194 -13.25 -8.42 -5.53
C THR A 194 -12.92 -8.12 -4.08
N ALA A 195 -11.68 -7.70 -3.79
CA ALA A 195 -11.19 -7.39 -2.44
C ALA A 195 -11.53 -8.48 -1.39
N PRO A 196 -11.13 -9.74 -1.59
CA PRO A 196 -11.44 -10.80 -0.65
C PRO A 196 -10.83 -10.51 0.74
N ALA A 197 -11.54 -10.89 1.79
CA ALA A 197 -11.12 -10.67 3.17
C ALA A 197 -10.10 -11.71 3.66
N SER A 198 -10.14 -12.94 3.09
CA SER A 198 -9.22 -14.02 3.45
C SER A 198 -8.94 -14.95 2.28
N LEU A 199 -7.91 -15.78 2.41
CA LEU A 199 -7.59 -16.83 1.45
C LEU A 199 -8.60 -17.98 1.54
N SER A 200 -8.78 -18.53 2.76
CA SER A 200 -9.69 -19.63 3.06
C SER A 200 -10.71 -19.24 4.12
N VAL A 201 -11.71 -20.10 4.34
CA VAL A 201 -12.72 -19.91 5.41
C VAL A 201 -12.09 -19.94 6.79
N ASP A 202 -11.05 -20.75 6.97
CA ASP A 202 -10.34 -20.88 8.25
C ASP A 202 -9.51 -19.64 8.62
N ASP A 203 -9.13 -18.83 7.62
CA ASP A 203 -8.37 -17.60 7.81
C ASP A 203 -9.25 -16.37 8.10
N LEU A 204 -10.59 -16.52 8.02
CA LEU A 204 -11.50 -15.42 8.33
C LEU A 204 -11.44 -15.05 9.82
N ASP A 205 -11.53 -13.74 10.07
CA ASP A 205 -11.71 -13.23 11.42
C ASP A 205 -12.97 -13.80 12.06
N LYS A 206 -12.81 -14.50 13.18
CA LYS A 206 -13.89 -15.24 13.87
C LYS A 206 -14.98 -14.30 14.38
N ASP A 207 -14.62 -13.11 14.81
CA ASP A 207 -15.58 -12.12 15.30
C ASP A 207 -16.41 -11.53 14.13
N MET A 208 -15.80 -11.40 12.96
CA MET A 208 -16.48 -10.99 11.72
C MET A 208 -17.49 -12.07 11.30
N VAL A 209 -17.09 -13.33 11.27
CA VAL A 209 -17.95 -14.47 10.95
C VAL A 209 -19.11 -14.59 11.95
N GLN A 210 -18.82 -14.42 13.26
CA GLN A 210 -19.85 -14.52 14.29
C GLN A 210 -20.87 -13.37 14.18
N ARG A 211 -20.41 -12.15 13.97
CA ARG A 211 -21.31 -10.98 13.75
C ARG A 211 -22.23 -11.19 12.56
N GLU A 212 -21.70 -11.66 11.43
CA GLU A 212 -22.54 -11.96 10.26
C GLU A 212 -23.55 -13.05 10.56
N ARG A 213 -23.14 -14.13 11.23
CA ARG A 213 -24.03 -15.21 11.65
C ARG A 213 -25.16 -14.72 12.56
N ASP A 214 -24.86 -13.85 13.54
CA ASP A 214 -25.85 -13.30 14.47
C ASP A 214 -26.90 -12.46 13.74
N VAL A 215 -26.46 -11.63 12.80
CA VAL A 215 -27.37 -10.85 11.94
C VAL A 215 -28.28 -11.76 11.13
N LEU A 216 -27.75 -12.83 10.55
CA LEU A 216 -28.53 -13.78 9.76
C LEU A 216 -29.53 -14.57 10.63
N ILE A 217 -29.16 -14.91 11.87
CA ILE A 217 -30.05 -15.56 12.84
C ILE A 217 -31.24 -14.62 13.18
N GLU A 218 -30.98 -13.36 13.49
CA GLU A 218 -32.06 -12.39 13.79
C GLU A 218 -32.98 -12.19 12.59
N GLN A 219 -32.45 -12.11 11.38
CA GLN A 219 -33.26 -12.05 10.15
C GLN A 219 -34.11 -13.33 9.95
N ALA A 220 -33.53 -14.49 10.23
CA ALA A 220 -34.25 -15.75 10.13
C ALA A 220 -35.40 -15.86 11.16
N LYS A 221 -35.17 -15.45 12.42
CA LYS A 221 -36.20 -15.37 13.47
C LYS A 221 -37.34 -14.41 13.07
N ALA A 222 -37.01 -13.23 12.55
CA ALA A 222 -37.99 -12.24 12.09
C ALA A 222 -38.86 -12.76 10.93
N SER A 223 -38.40 -13.78 10.18
CA SER A 223 -39.17 -14.37 9.08
C SER A 223 -40.36 -15.23 9.52
N GLY A 224 -40.53 -15.52 10.82
CA GLY A 224 -41.61 -16.33 11.38
C GLY A 224 -41.62 -17.81 10.95
N LYS A 225 -40.51 -18.30 10.36
CA LYS A 225 -40.39 -19.69 9.91
C LYS A 225 -40.06 -20.63 11.07
N PRO A 226 -40.42 -21.93 10.96
CA PRO A 226 -39.99 -22.95 11.92
C PRO A 226 -38.45 -22.95 12.09
N GLN A 227 -37.99 -23.28 13.31
CA GLN A 227 -36.59 -23.21 13.69
C GLN A 227 -35.67 -23.97 12.72
N GLU A 228 -36.04 -25.22 12.36
CA GLU A 228 -35.27 -26.04 11.44
C GLU A 228 -35.07 -25.40 10.04
N ILE A 229 -36.10 -24.68 9.55
CA ILE A 229 -36.03 -23.96 8.30
C ILE A 229 -35.17 -22.70 8.46
N ALA A 230 -35.28 -21.99 9.59
CA ALA A 230 -34.46 -20.84 9.91
C ALA A 230 -32.96 -21.20 9.97
N GLU A 231 -32.61 -22.32 10.62
CA GLU A 231 -31.23 -22.78 10.69
C GLU A 231 -30.66 -23.12 9.30
N LYS A 232 -31.40 -23.84 8.44
CA LYS A 232 -31.00 -24.10 7.05
C LYS A 232 -30.83 -22.83 6.22
N MET A 233 -31.66 -21.81 6.49
CA MET A 233 -31.53 -20.50 5.84
C MET A 233 -30.23 -19.80 6.25
N VAL A 234 -29.88 -19.82 7.53
CA VAL A 234 -28.61 -19.24 8.04
C VAL A 234 -27.42 -19.95 7.41
N GLU A 235 -27.40 -21.28 7.39
CA GLU A 235 -26.32 -22.04 6.75
C GLU A 235 -26.18 -21.73 5.26
N GLY A 236 -27.29 -21.65 4.53
CA GLY A 236 -27.29 -21.31 3.11
C GLY A 236 -26.77 -19.89 2.85
N ARG A 237 -27.13 -18.92 3.70
CA ARG A 237 -26.64 -17.54 3.62
C ARG A 237 -25.18 -17.42 4.02
N MET A 238 -24.72 -18.15 5.04
CA MET A 238 -23.30 -18.20 5.40
C MET A 238 -22.43 -18.75 4.26
N LYS A 239 -22.90 -19.80 3.56
CA LYS A 239 -22.21 -20.27 2.34
C LYS A 239 -22.13 -19.21 1.26
N LYS A 240 -23.18 -18.40 1.09
CA LYS A 240 -23.15 -17.27 0.15
C LYS A 240 -22.17 -16.20 0.58
N TYR A 241 -22.17 -15.85 1.87
CA TYR A 241 -21.22 -14.92 2.47
C TYR A 241 -19.76 -15.36 2.22
N TYR A 242 -19.43 -16.63 2.46
CA TYR A 242 -18.08 -17.14 2.17
C TYR A 242 -17.70 -17.00 0.70
N LYS A 243 -18.62 -17.24 -0.23
CA LYS A 243 -18.40 -17.02 -1.67
C LYS A 243 -18.20 -15.56 -2.04
N GLU A 244 -18.63 -14.62 -1.22
CA GLU A 244 -18.42 -13.19 -1.42
C GLU A 244 -17.08 -12.70 -0.86
N VAL A 245 -16.61 -13.26 0.28
CA VAL A 245 -15.47 -12.71 1.00
C VAL A 245 -14.22 -13.60 1.06
N VAL A 246 -14.31 -14.88 0.68
CA VAL A 246 -13.18 -15.83 0.74
C VAL A 246 -12.65 -16.11 -0.65
N LEU A 247 -11.38 -15.82 -0.90
CA LEU A 247 -10.77 -15.91 -2.23
C LEU A 247 -10.98 -17.28 -2.90
N LEU A 248 -10.68 -18.38 -2.19
CA LEU A 248 -10.80 -19.74 -2.77
C LEU A 248 -12.24 -20.15 -3.07
N GLU A 249 -13.23 -19.53 -2.42
CA GLU A 249 -14.66 -19.77 -2.64
C GLU A 249 -15.27 -18.84 -3.70
N GLN A 250 -14.59 -17.76 -4.07
CA GLN A 250 -15.06 -16.80 -5.04
C GLN A 250 -15.05 -17.40 -6.46
N VAL A 251 -16.01 -16.99 -7.27
CA VAL A 251 -16.04 -17.27 -8.70
C VAL A 251 -15.13 -16.27 -9.43
N SER A 252 -14.27 -16.78 -10.29
CA SER A 252 -13.32 -15.99 -11.08
C SER A 252 -14.04 -14.92 -11.91
N VAL A 253 -13.62 -13.67 -11.80
CA VAL A 253 -14.14 -12.56 -12.63
C VAL A 253 -13.75 -12.67 -14.10
N ILE A 254 -12.84 -13.59 -14.46
CA ILE A 254 -12.36 -13.75 -15.83
C ILE A 254 -13.35 -14.53 -16.67
N ASP A 255 -13.88 -15.64 -16.15
CA ASP A 255 -14.84 -16.50 -16.84
C ASP A 255 -16.26 -16.43 -16.25
N GLY A 256 -16.41 -15.93 -15.03
CA GLY A 256 -17.71 -15.80 -14.34
C GLY A 256 -18.34 -17.11 -13.88
N GLU A 257 -17.63 -18.22 -13.95
CA GLU A 257 -18.18 -19.57 -13.71
C GLU A 257 -17.31 -20.41 -12.77
N THR A 258 -15.97 -20.39 -12.93
CA THR A 258 -15.03 -21.27 -12.24
C THR A 258 -14.61 -20.70 -10.89
N GLN A 259 -14.65 -21.50 -9.81
CA GLN A 259 -14.12 -21.08 -8.54
C GLN A 259 -12.59 -20.90 -8.59
N ILE A 260 -12.05 -20.00 -7.81
CA ILE A 260 -10.59 -19.75 -7.76
C ILE A 260 -9.83 -21.01 -7.34
N SER A 261 -10.35 -21.79 -6.39
CA SER A 261 -9.78 -23.09 -6.02
C SER A 261 -9.67 -24.05 -7.22
N ASP A 262 -10.69 -24.09 -8.07
CA ASP A 262 -10.70 -24.93 -9.27
C ASP A 262 -9.76 -24.39 -10.38
N VAL A 263 -9.63 -23.06 -10.49
CA VAL A 263 -8.66 -22.42 -11.41
C VAL A 263 -7.24 -22.86 -11.05
N VAL A 264 -6.87 -22.82 -9.77
CA VAL A 264 -5.55 -23.24 -9.26
C VAL A 264 -5.33 -24.74 -9.50
N ALA A 265 -6.31 -25.58 -9.11
CA ALA A 265 -6.24 -27.03 -9.26
C ALA A 265 -6.09 -27.46 -10.74
N LYS A 266 -6.83 -26.81 -11.64
CA LYS A 266 -6.73 -27.04 -13.08
C LYS A 266 -5.35 -26.68 -13.62
N ALA A 267 -4.82 -25.51 -13.26
CA ALA A 267 -3.49 -25.08 -13.68
C ALA A 267 -2.41 -26.07 -13.23
N GLY A 268 -2.50 -26.56 -12.00
CA GLY A 268 -1.59 -27.60 -11.48
C GLY A 268 -1.67 -28.90 -12.26
N LYS A 269 -2.89 -29.36 -12.57
CA LYS A 269 -3.10 -30.56 -13.39
C LYS A 269 -2.53 -30.40 -14.79
N ASP A 270 -2.77 -29.27 -15.43
CA ASP A 270 -2.31 -28.99 -16.80
C ASP A 270 -0.78 -28.88 -16.84
N ALA A 271 -0.14 -28.38 -15.80
CA ALA A 271 1.31 -28.29 -15.65
C ALA A 271 1.98 -29.61 -15.19
N GLY A 272 1.21 -30.59 -14.72
CA GLY A 272 1.75 -31.81 -14.14
C GLY A 272 2.48 -31.60 -12.81
N ALA A 273 2.18 -30.51 -12.10
CA ALA A 273 2.79 -30.13 -10.82
C ALA A 273 1.72 -29.63 -9.85
N GLU A 274 1.90 -29.87 -8.57
CA GLU A 274 1.03 -29.29 -7.55
C GLU A 274 1.27 -27.78 -7.48
N ILE A 275 0.21 -26.98 -7.46
CA ILE A 275 0.25 -25.54 -7.26
C ILE A 275 -0.62 -25.21 -6.06
N ALA A 276 -0.02 -24.59 -5.04
CA ALA A 276 -0.71 -24.09 -3.87
C ALA A 276 -0.72 -22.55 -3.88
N LEU A 277 -1.89 -21.96 -3.79
CA LEU A 277 -2.06 -20.55 -3.47
C LEU A 277 -1.93 -20.41 -1.96
N THR A 278 -0.79 -19.89 -1.47
CA THR A 278 -0.44 -19.88 -0.05
C THR A 278 -0.73 -18.56 0.64
N GLY A 279 -0.94 -17.50 -0.13
CA GLY A 279 -1.26 -16.19 0.42
C GLY A 279 -1.43 -15.11 -0.62
N PHE A 280 -1.96 -14.00 -0.20
CA PHE A 280 -2.03 -12.78 -0.99
C PHE A 280 -1.97 -11.54 -0.09
N VAL A 281 -1.61 -10.43 -0.69
CA VAL A 281 -1.76 -9.10 -0.09
C VAL A 281 -2.44 -8.19 -1.10
N ARG A 282 -3.37 -7.37 -0.63
CA ARG A 282 -4.00 -6.30 -1.41
C ARG A 282 -3.93 -5.00 -0.61
N PHE A 283 -3.29 -3.99 -1.18
CA PHE A 283 -3.38 -2.62 -0.68
C PHE A 283 -4.16 -1.77 -1.66
N ASN A 284 -5.15 -1.05 -1.15
CA ASN A 284 -5.84 0.01 -1.87
C ASN A 284 -5.48 1.34 -1.21
N LEU A 285 -4.98 2.26 -1.99
CA LEU A 285 -4.52 3.58 -1.54
C LEU A 285 -5.61 4.31 -0.76
N GLY A 286 -5.28 4.78 0.44
CA GLY A 286 -6.19 5.54 1.30
C GLY A 286 -7.29 4.72 1.97
N GLU A 287 -7.31 3.40 1.81
CA GLU A 287 -8.33 2.53 2.41
C GLU A 287 -8.37 2.67 3.93
N GLY A 288 -9.56 2.97 4.49
CA GLY A 288 -9.75 3.18 5.93
C GLY A 288 -9.24 4.53 6.47
N ILE A 289 -8.82 5.46 5.62
CA ILE A 289 -8.55 6.85 6.02
C ILE A 289 -9.85 7.62 5.88
N GLU A 290 -10.33 8.19 6.99
CA GLU A 290 -11.48 9.11 6.96
C GLU A 290 -11.04 10.38 6.23
N LYS A 291 -11.70 10.67 5.10
CA LYS A 291 -11.58 11.96 4.42
C LYS A 291 -12.62 12.87 5.07
N GLU A 292 -12.19 13.98 5.68
CA GLU A 292 -13.10 15.06 5.95
C GLU A 292 -13.65 15.53 4.60
N GLU A 293 -14.96 15.34 4.36
CA GLU A 293 -15.64 16.01 3.25
C GLU A 293 -15.63 17.50 3.57
N THR A 294 -14.60 18.19 3.08
CA THR A 294 -14.60 19.66 3.11
C THR A 294 -15.71 20.12 2.19
N ASP A 295 -16.78 20.62 2.78
CA ASP A 295 -17.81 21.34 2.03
C ASP A 295 -17.18 22.66 1.55
N PHE A 296 -16.62 22.61 0.34
CA PHE A 296 -15.97 23.77 -0.29
C PHE A 296 -16.92 25.00 -0.33
N ALA A 297 -18.24 24.78 -0.42
CA ALA A 297 -19.21 25.86 -0.37
C ALA A 297 -19.30 26.50 1.03
N ALA A 298 -19.19 25.69 2.09
CA ALA A 298 -19.14 26.17 3.46
C ALA A 298 -17.82 26.89 3.78
N GLU A 299 -16.68 26.41 3.29
CA GLU A 299 -15.38 27.11 3.44
C GLU A 299 -15.37 28.47 2.74
N VAL A 300 -15.86 28.54 1.50
CA VAL A 300 -15.98 29.82 0.77
C VAL A 300 -16.92 30.77 1.46
N ALA A 301 -18.05 30.30 1.99
CA ALA A 301 -18.98 31.10 2.75
C ALA A 301 -18.38 31.66 4.05
N ALA A 302 -17.55 30.84 4.74
CA ALA A 302 -16.85 31.26 5.96
C ALA A 302 -15.73 32.28 5.69
N GLN A 303 -15.13 32.28 4.50
CA GLN A 303 -14.11 33.26 4.11
C GLN A 303 -14.72 34.59 3.59
N LEU A 304 -16.00 34.60 3.23
CA LEU A 304 -16.72 35.80 2.74
C LEU A 304 -17.53 36.50 3.85
N SER A 305 -17.60 35.92 5.04
CA SER A 305 -18.23 36.49 6.24
C SER A 305 -17.19 37.14 7.17
#